data_336e80811d947a814e6d046da3e66cf4
#
_entry.id   336e80811d947a814e6d046da3e66cf4
#
_cell.length_a   1.000
_cell.length_b   1.000
_cell.length_c   1.000
_cell.angle_alpha   90.00
_cell.angle_beta   90.00
_cell.angle_gamma   90.00
#
_symmetry.space_group_name_H-M   'P 1'
#
loop_
_entity.id
_entity.type
_entity.pdbx_description
1 polymer ?
#
loop_
_entity_poly.entity_id
_entity_poly.type
_entity_poly.pdbx_seq_one_letter_code
_entity_poly.pdbx_strand_id
1 'polypeptide(L)'
;GQFFFEYLVVVSLKKVSEGRYEPKISYQFPKRENLLKGQREEEERLLTAIPLFCFPDGNNCRKIGYCRRLLPSGRGVRLPEVFCIISCLGCFGLFSKILDEVEKRRQISMAVIYPFMQGLRESPFPAPGKSVTIRSFIPESGTELIELTRPVDARLEHVEFQALLQRLSPDLILHIFASAVLERRLIFLAEELSVLSQCIHAVAALLYPFTWAHTYIPVVPECLLDTVCCPTPFMVGIQLRHLERVLEQPMEEV
;
A
#
# COMPACT_ATOMS: atom_id res chain seq x y z
N GLY A 1 11.45 -14.49 -15.42
CA GLY A 1 11.72 -13.05 -15.30
C GLY A 1 10.89 -12.45 -14.18
N GLN A 2 11.36 -11.38 -13.61
CA GLN A 2 10.65 -10.68 -12.54
C GLN A 2 9.57 -9.79 -13.18
N PHE A 3 8.33 -9.88 -12.68
CA PHE A 3 7.23 -9.02 -13.12
C PHE A 3 7.29 -7.66 -12.41
N PHE A 4 6.67 -6.65 -13.02
CA PHE A 4 6.48 -5.34 -12.40
C PHE A 4 5.64 -5.46 -11.12
N PHE A 5 4.62 -6.30 -11.15
CA PHE A 5 3.69 -6.47 -10.03
C PHE A 5 3.08 -7.88 -10.06
N GLU A 6 2.62 -8.33 -8.92
CA GLU A 6 1.85 -9.56 -8.78
C GLU A 6 0.38 -9.33 -9.14
N TYR A 7 -0.20 -8.25 -8.57
CA TYR A 7 -1.59 -7.87 -8.76
C TYR A 7 -1.77 -6.36 -8.83
N LEU A 8 -2.73 -5.92 -9.66
CA LEU A 8 -3.46 -4.68 -9.49
C LEU A 8 -4.85 -5.03 -8.95
N VAL A 9 -5.22 -4.46 -7.82
CA VAL A 9 -6.52 -4.67 -7.19
C VAL A 9 -7.20 -3.33 -6.99
N VAL A 10 -8.50 -3.26 -7.28
CA VAL A 10 -9.34 -2.10 -6.97
C VAL A 10 -10.30 -2.50 -5.88
N VAL A 11 -10.26 -1.77 -4.77
CA VAL A 11 -11.15 -1.99 -3.63
C VAL A 11 -12.14 -0.83 -3.54
N SER A 12 -13.42 -1.16 -3.51
CA SER A 12 -14.53 -0.21 -3.44
C SER A 12 -15.39 -0.50 -2.22
N LEU A 13 -16.01 0.53 -1.66
CA LEU A 13 -17.00 0.37 -0.61
C LEU A 13 -18.34 -0.09 -1.20
N LYS A 14 -18.84 -1.24 -0.77
CA LYS A 14 -20.17 -1.75 -1.13
C LYS A 14 -21.14 -1.60 0.04
N LYS A 15 -22.35 -1.09 -0.24
CA LYS A 15 -23.42 -0.97 0.75
C LYS A 15 -23.91 -2.37 1.14
N VAL A 16 -23.89 -2.67 2.42
CA VAL A 16 -24.34 -3.95 2.99
C VAL A 16 -25.71 -3.77 3.67
N SER A 17 -25.89 -2.66 4.38
CA SER A 17 -27.14 -2.28 5.01
C SER A 17 -27.27 -0.76 5.04
N GLU A 18 -28.38 -0.24 5.60
CA GLU A 18 -28.59 1.20 5.70
C GLU A 18 -27.47 1.85 6.55
N GLY A 19 -26.70 2.74 5.91
CA GLY A 19 -25.56 3.44 6.54
C GLY A 19 -24.27 2.63 6.71
N ARG A 20 -24.27 1.32 6.39
CA ARG A 20 -23.08 0.45 6.52
C ARG A 20 -22.50 0.09 5.15
N TYR A 21 -21.21 0.31 5.00
CA TYR A 21 -20.42 -0.03 3.83
C TYR A 21 -19.28 -0.96 4.22
N GLU A 22 -18.94 -1.90 3.34
CA GLU A 22 -17.79 -2.80 3.52
C GLU A 22 -16.85 -2.71 2.33
N PRO A 23 -15.51 -2.70 2.56
CA PRO A 23 -14.54 -2.72 1.51
C PRO A 23 -14.55 -4.09 0.82
N LYS A 24 -14.71 -4.09 -0.50
CA LYS A 24 -14.67 -5.32 -1.32
C LYS A 24 -13.86 -5.08 -2.59
N ILE A 25 -13.16 -6.11 -3.03
CA ILE A 25 -12.46 -6.09 -4.31
C ILE A 25 -13.51 -6.01 -5.42
N SER A 26 -13.41 -4.94 -6.22
CA SER A 26 -14.28 -4.70 -7.38
C SER A 26 -13.61 -5.07 -8.70
N TYR A 27 -12.28 -5.10 -8.73
CA TYR A 27 -11.46 -5.45 -9.89
C TYR A 27 -10.15 -6.07 -9.44
N GLN A 28 -9.67 -7.07 -10.19
CA GLN A 28 -8.38 -7.73 -9.99
C GLN A 28 -7.75 -8.03 -11.34
N PHE A 29 -6.47 -7.76 -11.46
CA PHE A 29 -5.66 -8.14 -12.62
C PHE A 29 -4.27 -8.63 -12.14
N PRO A 30 -3.75 -9.74 -12.65
CA PRO A 30 -4.49 -10.73 -13.45
C PRO A 30 -5.47 -11.54 -12.58
N LYS A 31 -6.44 -12.16 -13.20
CA LYS A 31 -7.19 -13.26 -12.58
C LYS A 31 -6.38 -14.53 -12.77
N ARG A 32 -6.03 -15.22 -11.70
CA ARG A 32 -5.37 -16.52 -11.77
C ARG A 32 -6.43 -17.62 -11.84
N GLU A 33 -6.39 -18.36 -12.92
CA GLU A 33 -7.22 -19.55 -13.13
C GLU A 33 -6.35 -20.80 -12.95
N ASN A 34 -6.97 -21.92 -12.55
CA ASN A 34 -6.30 -23.23 -12.41
C ASN A 34 -5.16 -23.30 -11.38
N LEU A 35 -5.31 -22.61 -10.25
CA LEU A 35 -4.38 -22.71 -9.13
C LEU A 35 -4.45 -24.09 -8.46
N LEU A 36 -3.30 -24.60 -8.03
CA LEU A 36 -3.23 -25.76 -7.11
C LEU A 36 -3.86 -25.37 -5.76
N LYS A 37 -4.34 -26.38 -5.00
CA LYS A 37 -5.08 -26.15 -3.74
C LYS A 37 -4.34 -25.22 -2.78
N GLY A 38 -3.06 -25.45 -2.51
CA GLY A 38 -2.26 -24.60 -1.61
C GLY A 38 -2.10 -23.16 -2.12
N GLN A 39 -1.89 -22.99 -3.43
CA GLN A 39 -1.79 -21.66 -4.05
C GLN A 39 -3.12 -20.89 -3.99
N ARG A 40 -4.25 -21.61 -4.10
CA ARG A 40 -5.57 -21.02 -3.97
C ARG A 40 -5.82 -20.51 -2.55
N GLU A 41 -5.47 -21.29 -1.55
CA GLU A 41 -5.61 -20.90 -0.14
C GLU A 41 -4.75 -19.67 0.20
N GLU A 42 -3.53 -19.60 -0.33
CA GLU A 42 -2.64 -18.46 -0.17
C GLU A 42 -3.19 -17.20 -0.85
N GLU A 43 -3.69 -17.34 -2.08
CA GLU A 43 -4.31 -16.25 -2.81
C GLU A 43 -5.58 -15.75 -2.12
N GLU A 44 -6.45 -16.63 -1.63
CA GLU A 44 -7.65 -16.26 -0.88
C GLU A 44 -7.31 -15.48 0.39
N ARG A 45 -6.28 -15.90 1.14
CA ARG A 45 -5.79 -15.17 2.32
C ARG A 45 -5.31 -13.77 1.95
N LEU A 46 -4.50 -13.65 0.90
CA LEU A 46 -4.00 -12.38 0.40
C LEU A 46 -5.16 -11.46 -0.01
N LEU A 47 -6.09 -11.94 -0.84
CA LEU A 47 -7.22 -11.18 -1.32
C LEU A 47 -8.20 -10.78 -0.19
N THR A 48 -8.30 -11.57 0.86
CA THR A 48 -9.10 -11.23 2.05
C THR A 48 -8.44 -10.12 2.87
N ALA A 49 -7.11 -10.10 2.95
CA ALA A 49 -6.38 -9.09 3.71
C ALA A 49 -6.33 -7.72 3.01
N ILE A 50 -6.23 -7.66 1.68
CA ILE A 50 -6.06 -6.42 0.91
C ILE A 50 -7.12 -5.36 1.24
N PRO A 51 -8.44 -5.66 1.27
CA PRO A 51 -9.44 -4.65 1.62
C PRO A 51 -9.25 -4.02 2.98
N LEU A 52 -8.72 -4.77 3.96
CA LEU A 52 -8.46 -4.28 5.31
C LEU A 52 -7.35 -3.23 5.32
N PHE A 53 -6.28 -3.45 4.56
CA PHE A 53 -5.17 -2.50 4.40
C PHE A 53 -5.55 -1.29 3.54
N CYS A 54 -6.43 -1.46 2.56
CA CYS A 54 -6.94 -0.36 1.74
C CYS A 54 -7.85 0.59 2.53
N PHE A 55 -8.55 0.07 3.53
CA PHE A 55 -9.46 0.82 4.39
C PHE A 55 -9.20 0.50 5.88
N PRO A 56 -8.04 0.91 6.41
CA PRO A 56 -7.63 0.58 7.79
C PRO A 56 -8.57 1.15 8.84
N ASP A 57 -9.29 2.21 8.52
CA ASP A 57 -10.31 2.84 9.37
C ASP A 57 -11.70 2.22 9.24
N GLY A 58 -11.84 1.14 8.48
CA GLY A 58 -13.14 0.53 8.20
C GLY A 58 -14.11 1.53 7.56
N ASN A 59 -15.32 1.64 8.12
CA ASN A 59 -16.39 2.50 7.59
C ASN A 59 -16.23 4.01 7.86
N ASN A 60 -15.23 4.44 8.64
CA ASN A 60 -15.00 5.83 9.02
C ASN A 60 -14.28 6.67 7.94
N CYS A 61 -14.21 6.17 6.72
CA CYS A 61 -13.54 6.79 5.57
C CYS A 61 -14.06 8.18 5.13
N ARG A 62 -14.86 8.86 5.94
CA ARG A 62 -15.39 10.21 5.63
C ARG A 62 -14.32 11.29 5.48
N LYS A 63 -13.08 11.04 5.96
CA LYS A 63 -12.02 12.05 6.02
C LYS A 63 -10.80 11.77 5.14
N ILE A 64 -10.69 10.60 4.51
CA ILE A 64 -9.50 10.26 3.73
C ILE A 64 -9.68 10.72 2.28
N GLY A 65 -8.74 11.54 1.81
CA GLY A 65 -8.76 12.18 0.48
C GLY A 65 -8.40 11.25 -0.69
N TYR A 66 -8.88 10.02 -0.68
CA TYR A 66 -8.69 9.10 -1.80
C TYR A 66 -9.70 9.33 -2.91
N CYS A 67 -9.32 9.03 -4.16
CA CYS A 67 -10.05 9.28 -5.40
C CYS A 67 -11.58 9.22 -5.27
N ARG A 68 -12.22 10.38 -5.28
CA ARG A 68 -13.67 10.51 -5.23
C ARG A 68 -14.25 10.31 -6.63
N ARG A 69 -14.83 9.16 -6.89
CA ARG A 69 -15.51 8.91 -8.14
C ARG A 69 -16.89 9.56 -8.18
N LEU A 70 -17.18 10.28 -9.27
CA LEU A 70 -18.56 10.56 -9.70
C LEU A 70 -19.12 9.31 -10.36
N LEU A 71 -20.29 8.84 -9.94
CA LEU A 71 -21.03 7.85 -10.72
C LEU A 71 -21.42 8.46 -12.07
N PRO A 72 -21.39 7.70 -13.18
CA PRO A 72 -21.72 8.19 -14.51
C PRO A 72 -23.12 8.81 -14.62
N SER A 73 -24.04 8.44 -13.73
CA SER A 73 -25.40 8.96 -13.68
C SER A 73 -25.58 10.30 -12.96
N GLY A 74 -24.52 10.86 -12.35
CA GLY A 74 -24.58 12.09 -11.54
C GLY A 74 -25.45 12.01 -10.28
N ARG A 75 -26.10 10.86 -10.03
CA ARG A 75 -26.96 10.60 -8.87
C ARG A 75 -26.33 9.53 -7.98
N GLY A 76 -26.05 9.86 -6.74
CA GLY A 76 -25.55 8.92 -5.75
C GLY A 76 -24.47 9.46 -4.84
N VAL A 77 -24.16 8.72 -3.78
CA VAL A 77 -23.11 9.05 -2.82
C VAL A 77 -21.76 8.77 -3.47
N ARG A 78 -20.85 9.74 -3.42
CA ARG A 78 -19.46 9.54 -3.82
C ARG A 78 -18.76 8.68 -2.75
N LEU A 79 -18.36 7.47 -3.14
CA LEU A 79 -17.62 6.57 -2.27
C LEU A 79 -16.15 6.52 -2.71
N PRO A 80 -15.21 6.41 -1.76
CA PRO A 80 -13.80 6.22 -2.07
C PRO A 80 -13.57 4.87 -2.77
N GLU A 81 -12.61 4.86 -3.68
CA GLU A 81 -12.10 3.68 -4.37
C GLU A 81 -10.59 3.68 -4.25
N VAL A 82 -9.97 2.55 -3.88
CA VAL A 82 -8.54 2.42 -3.69
C VAL A 82 -7.96 1.53 -4.77
N PHE A 83 -6.96 2.03 -5.50
CA PHE A 83 -6.16 1.27 -6.44
C PHE A 83 -4.90 0.80 -5.72
N CYS A 84 -4.69 -0.51 -5.67
CA CYS A 84 -3.61 -1.14 -4.94
C CYS A 84 -2.76 -2.00 -5.88
N ILE A 85 -1.46 -1.71 -5.94
CA ILE A 85 -0.48 -2.55 -6.61
C ILE A 85 0.22 -3.41 -5.55
N ILE A 86 0.25 -4.72 -5.80
CA ILE A 86 0.96 -5.68 -4.97
C ILE A 86 2.21 -6.12 -5.72
N SER A 87 3.35 -5.92 -5.10
CA SER A 87 4.66 -6.23 -5.66
C SER A 87 5.63 -6.67 -4.58
N CYS A 88 6.60 -7.49 -4.94
CA CYS A 88 7.74 -7.82 -4.10
C CYS A 88 8.83 -6.73 -4.10
N LEU A 89 8.59 -5.61 -4.78
CA LEU A 89 9.54 -4.53 -4.97
C LEU A 89 9.01 -3.23 -4.36
N GLY A 90 9.83 -2.55 -3.58
CA GLY A 90 9.49 -1.27 -2.95
C GLY A 90 9.83 -0.06 -3.81
N CYS A 91 9.39 0.00 -5.06
CA CYS A 91 9.65 1.13 -5.96
C CYS A 91 8.45 2.10 -5.99
N PHE A 92 8.24 2.84 -4.91
CA PHE A 92 7.02 3.67 -4.73
C PHE A 92 6.82 4.70 -5.84
N GLY A 93 7.87 5.42 -6.27
CA GLY A 93 7.76 6.42 -7.33
C GLY A 93 7.42 5.82 -8.70
N LEU A 94 7.98 4.66 -9.00
CA LEU A 94 7.64 3.92 -10.21
C LEU A 94 6.17 3.47 -10.18
N PHE A 95 5.72 2.91 -9.06
CA PHE A 95 4.33 2.48 -8.91
C PHE A 95 3.33 3.63 -8.85
N SER A 96 3.73 4.79 -8.30
CA SER A 96 2.90 6.00 -8.36
C SER A 96 2.63 6.41 -9.81
N LYS A 97 3.65 6.47 -10.66
CA LYS A 97 3.49 6.75 -12.10
C LYS A 97 2.56 5.74 -12.80
N ILE A 98 2.68 4.46 -12.46
CA ILE A 98 1.79 3.42 -12.99
C ILE A 98 0.35 3.65 -12.55
N LEU A 99 0.13 4.01 -11.27
CA LEU A 99 -1.20 4.31 -10.75
C LEU A 99 -1.82 5.56 -11.38
N ASP A 100 -1.02 6.61 -11.64
CA ASP A 100 -1.46 7.81 -12.36
C ASP A 100 -1.94 7.46 -13.78
N GLU A 101 -1.21 6.58 -14.46
CA GLU A 101 -1.60 6.10 -15.79
C GLU A 101 -2.86 5.19 -15.74
N VAL A 102 -3.02 4.41 -14.68
CA VAL A 102 -4.25 3.63 -14.44
C VAL A 102 -5.43 4.56 -14.19
N GLU A 103 -5.25 5.62 -13.38
CA GLU A 103 -6.31 6.61 -13.11
C GLU A 103 -6.74 7.34 -14.39
N LYS A 104 -5.79 7.78 -15.20
CA LYS A 104 -6.06 8.42 -16.50
C LYS A 104 -6.93 7.52 -17.39
N ARG A 105 -6.61 6.23 -17.48
CA ARG A 105 -7.39 5.26 -18.25
C ARG A 105 -8.74 4.96 -17.61
N ARG A 106 -8.78 4.93 -16.30
CA ARG A 106 -10.01 4.72 -15.53
C ARG A 106 -11.06 5.78 -15.81
N GLN A 107 -10.65 7.03 -16.02
CA GLN A 107 -11.55 8.14 -16.37
C GLN A 107 -12.23 7.91 -17.72
N ILE A 108 -11.58 7.20 -18.64
CA ILE A 108 -12.14 6.85 -19.95
C ILE A 108 -13.03 5.61 -19.78
N SER A 109 -12.45 4.46 -19.42
CA SER A 109 -13.16 3.19 -19.20
C SER A 109 -12.27 2.19 -18.46
N MET A 110 -12.90 1.30 -17.67
CA MET A 110 -12.19 0.14 -17.09
C MET A 110 -11.55 -0.77 -18.15
N ALA A 111 -12.19 -0.88 -19.31
CA ALA A 111 -11.69 -1.71 -20.41
C ALA A 111 -10.33 -1.25 -20.96
N VAL A 112 -10.00 0.03 -20.84
CA VAL A 112 -8.72 0.60 -21.30
C VAL A 112 -7.56 0.29 -20.35
N ILE A 113 -7.85 -0.07 -19.10
CA ILE A 113 -6.83 -0.45 -18.11
C ILE A 113 -6.20 -1.79 -18.47
N TYR A 114 -6.99 -2.76 -18.91
CA TYR A 114 -6.52 -4.13 -19.17
C TYR A 114 -5.35 -4.20 -20.16
N PRO A 115 -5.41 -3.60 -21.36
CA PRO A 115 -4.30 -3.64 -22.30
C PRO A 115 -3.02 -3.00 -21.77
N PHE A 116 -3.15 -1.92 -20.98
CA PHE A 116 -2.01 -1.27 -20.35
C PHE A 116 -1.34 -2.17 -19.31
N MET A 117 -2.12 -2.78 -18.43
CA MET A 117 -1.62 -3.70 -17.40
C MET A 117 -1.03 -4.97 -18.01
N GLN A 118 -1.60 -5.45 -19.11
CA GLN A 118 -1.06 -6.58 -19.86
C GLN A 118 0.30 -6.23 -20.48
N GLY A 119 0.43 -5.07 -21.11
CA GLY A 119 1.69 -4.58 -21.65
C GLY A 119 2.79 -4.43 -20.58
N LEU A 120 2.44 -3.95 -19.39
CA LEU A 120 3.36 -3.91 -18.25
C LEU A 120 3.80 -5.30 -17.81
N ARG A 121 2.88 -6.26 -17.75
CA ARG A 121 3.17 -7.63 -17.33
C ARG A 121 4.06 -8.37 -18.31
N GLU A 122 3.91 -8.12 -19.60
CA GLU A 122 4.72 -8.72 -20.69
C GLU A 122 6.09 -8.07 -20.82
N SER A 123 6.26 -6.85 -20.32
CA SER A 123 7.52 -6.13 -20.38
C SER A 123 8.49 -6.62 -19.29
N PRO A 124 9.78 -6.73 -19.61
CA PRO A 124 10.78 -7.06 -18.61
C PRO A 124 10.91 -5.94 -17.59
N PHE A 125 11.03 -6.31 -16.31
CA PHE A 125 11.31 -5.34 -15.28
C PHE A 125 12.70 -4.74 -15.47
N PRO A 126 12.86 -3.40 -15.51
CA PRO A 126 14.14 -2.78 -15.80
C PRO A 126 15.16 -2.99 -14.67
N ALA A 127 16.44 -3.06 -15.02
CA ALA A 127 17.52 -3.04 -14.04
C ALA A 127 17.56 -1.68 -13.29
N PRO A 128 18.14 -1.60 -12.08
CA PRO A 128 18.29 -0.34 -11.37
C PRO A 128 18.90 0.76 -12.24
N GLY A 129 18.31 1.94 -12.27
CA GLY A 129 18.72 3.08 -13.09
C GLY A 129 18.41 2.97 -14.59
N LYS A 130 17.70 1.92 -15.01
CA LYS A 130 17.29 1.73 -16.40
C LYS A 130 15.81 1.98 -16.61
N SER A 131 15.45 2.32 -17.84
CA SER A 131 14.07 2.57 -18.27
C SER A 131 13.56 1.47 -19.18
N VAL A 132 12.24 1.30 -19.19
CA VAL A 132 11.50 0.52 -20.18
C VAL A 132 10.42 1.40 -20.78
N THR A 133 10.17 1.25 -22.07
CA THR A 133 9.10 1.97 -22.76
C THR A 133 7.92 1.04 -23.01
N ILE A 134 6.76 1.41 -22.48
CA ILE A 134 5.51 0.70 -22.68
C ILE A 134 4.70 1.40 -23.76
N ARG A 135 4.22 0.63 -24.72
CA ARG A 135 3.26 1.13 -25.71
C ARG A 135 1.85 0.89 -25.19
N SER A 136 1.05 1.93 -25.15
CA SER A 136 -0.35 1.85 -24.70
C SER A 136 -1.25 2.60 -25.66
N PHE A 137 -2.34 1.96 -26.07
CA PHE A 137 -3.37 2.59 -26.88
C PHE A 137 -4.42 3.21 -25.98
N ILE A 138 -4.74 4.48 -26.24
CA ILE A 138 -5.86 5.19 -25.61
C ILE A 138 -6.84 5.58 -26.72
N PRO A 139 -8.14 5.22 -26.60
CA PRO A 139 -9.16 5.72 -27.51
C PRO A 139 -9.10 7.24 -27.60
N GLU A 140 -9.24 7.78 -28.80
CA GLU A 140 -9.18 9.22 -29.14
C GLU A 140 -7.77 9.85 -29.11
N SER A 141 -6.84 9.37 -28.27
CA SER A 141 -5.45 9.91 -28.19
C SER A 141 -4.46 9.08 -29.01
N GLY A 142 -4.82 7.87 -29.43
CA GLY A 142 -3.95 6.99 -30.20
C GLY A 142 -2.93 6.24 -29.34
N THR A 143 -1.78 5.87 -29.93
CA THR A 143 -0.72 5.15 -29.23
C THR A 143 0.19 6.11 -28.47
N GLU A 144 0.27 5.92 -27.16
CA GLU A 144 1.20 6.62 -26.28
C GLU A 144 2.42 5.74 -25.96
N LEU A 145 3.58 6.37 -25.79
CA LEU A 145 4.79 5.77 -25.29
C LEU A 145 5.02 6.25 -23.85
N ILE A 146 5.04 5.32 -22.91
CA ILE A 146 5.22 5.62 -21.49
C ILE A 146 6.58 5.09 -21.07
N GLU A 147 7.45 5.99 -20.65
CA GLU A 147 8.76 5.63 -20.12
C GLU A 147 8.68 5.44 -18.60
N LEU A 148 9.06 4.24 -18.15
CA LEU A 148 9.09 3.86 -16.74
C LEU A 148 10.53 3.57 -16.34
N THR A 149 11.09 4.38 -15.45
CA THR A 149 12.46 4.28 -14.97
C THR A 149 12.48 3.65 -13.59
N ARG A 150 13.24 2.58 -13.41
CA ARG A 150 13.51 2.04 -12.08
C ARG A 150 14.55 2.91 -11.38
N PRO A 151 14.33 3.39 -10.15
CA PRO A 151 15.34 4.14 -9.41
C PRO A 151 16.59 3.28 -9.15
N VAL A 152 17.74 3.93 -9.01
CA VAL A 152 19.00 3.26 -8.67
C VAL A 152 18.90 2.62 -7.28
N ASP A 153 18.35 3.35 -6.32
CA ASP A 153 18.05 2.86 -4.98
C ASP A 153 16.62 3.24 -4.57
N ALA A 154 15.73 2.25 -4.62
CA ALA A 154 14.33 2.43 -4.28
C ALA A 154 14.08 2.60 -2.77
N ARG A 155 15.04 2.24 -1.90
CA ARG A 155 14.86 2.29 -0.44
C ARG A 155 14.91 3.70 0.11
N LEU A 156 15.59 4.62 -0.57
CA LEU A 156 15.70 6.03 -0.19
C LEU A 156 14.75 6.93 -1.01
N GLU A 157 14.05 6.36 -1.97
CA GLU A 157 13.08 7.08 -2.77
C GLU A 157 11.84 7.42 -1.93
N HIS A 158 11.41 8.68 -1.99
CA HIS A 158 10.24 9.21 -1.26
C HIS A 158 10.34 9.13 0.26
N VAL A 159 11.54 9.05 0.83
CA VAL A 159 11.74 9.12 2.27
C VAL A 159 11.74 10.58 2.72
N GLU A 160 10.81 10.93 3.59
CA GLU A 160 10.68 12.27 4.16
C GLU A 160 11.29 12.31 5.57
N PHE A 161 12.63 12.37 5.67
CA PHE A 161 13.31 12.53 6.97
C PHE A 161 12.88 13.78 7.73
N GLN A 162 12.46 14.82 7.01
CA GLN A 162 11.93 16.05 7.61
C GLN A 162 10.70 15.76 8.48
N ALA A 163 9.83 14.83 8.06
CA ALA A 163 8.65 14.44 8.83
C ALA A 163 9.03 13.84 10.19
N LEU A 164 10.11 13.07 10.24
CA LEU A 164 10.65 12.49 11.48
C LEU A 164 11.25 13.57 12.39
N LEU A 165 12.13 14.42 11.85
CA LEU A 165 12.82 15.47 12.59
C LEU A 165 11.90 16.54 13.18
N GLN A 166 10.77 16.81 12.54
CA GLN A 166 9.77 17.76 13.03
C GLN A 166 8.94 17.23 14.20
N ARG A 167 8.89 15.93 14.40
CA ARG A 167 7.99 15.28 15.36
C ARG A 167 8.70 14.62 16.53
N LEU A 168 9.93 14.22 16.34
CA LEU A 168 10.72 13.51 17.34
C LEU A 168 12.00 14.28 17.65
N SER A 169 12.39 14.27 18.93
CA SER A 169 13.67 14.83 19.33
C SER A 169 14.83 13.99 18.79
N PRO A 170 16.03 14.56 18.58
CA PRO A 170 17.20 13.81 18.16
C PRO A 170 17.53 12.62 19.07
N ASP A 171 17.41 12.80 20.38
CA ASP A 171 17.67 11.73 21.35
C ASP A 171 16.68 10.56 21.19
N LEU A 172 15.40 10.86 20.97
CA LEU A 172 14.39 9.83 20.72
C LEU A 172 14.64 9.10 19.40
N ILE A 173 15.07 9.82 18.36
CA ILE A 173 15.44 9.21 17.08
C ILE A 173 16.61 8.24 17.26
N LEU A 174 17.62 8.61 18.06
CA LEU A 174 18.76 7.73 18.38
C LEU A 174 18.31 6.49 19.15
N HIS A 175 17.41 6.63 20.12
CA HIS A 175 16.84 5.49 20.85
C HIS A 175 16.04 4.55 19.94
N ILE A 176 15.23 5.10 19.04
CA ILE A 176 14.47 4.32 18.05
C ILE A 176 15.44 3.61 17.11
N PHE A 177 16.47 4.30 16.62
CA PHE A 177 17.48 3.70 15.75
C PHE A 177 18.20 2.54 16.45
N ALA A 178 18.67 2.75 17.70
CA ALA A 178 19.31 1.71 18.49
C ALA A 178 18.37 0.51 18.72
N SER A 179 17.09 0.77 19.01
CA SER A 179 16.09 -0.28 19.18
C SER A 179 15.84 -1.05 17.89
N ALA A 180 15.84 -0.39 16.74
CA ALA A 180 15.69 -1.03 15.44
C ALA A 180 16.93 -1.90 15.10
N VAL A 181 18.14 -1.40 15.36
CA VAL A 181 19.38 -2.18 15.17
C VAL A 181 19.43 -3.41 16.09
N LEU A 182 18.87 -3.30 17.30
CA LEU A 182 18.78 -4.40 18.25
C LEU A 182 17.56 -5.32 17.99
N GLU A 183 16.87 -5.12 16.87
CA GLU A 183 15.71 -5.92 16.45
C GLU A 183 14.62 -6.01 17.52
N ARG A 184 14.30 -4.88 18.14
CA ARG A 184 13.25 -4.80 19.15
C ARG A 184 11.87 -4.62 18.50
N ARG A 185 10.81 -4.80 19.31
CA ARG A 185 9.44 -4.52 18.92
C ARG A 185 9.17 -3.03 19.02
N LEU A 186 8.79 -2.39 17.91
CA LEU A 186 8.55 -0.96 17.81
C LEU A 186 7.12 -0.67 17.42
N ILE A 187 6.40 0.08 18.26
CA ILE A 187 5.04 0.56 18.00
C ILE A 187 5.08 2.08 17.88
N PHE A 188 4.62 2.59 16.74
CA PHE A 188 4.47 4.02 16.48
C PHE A 188 3.01 4.41 16.60
N LEU A 189 2.75 5.54 17.26
CA LEU A 189 1.40 6.04 17.46
C LEU A 189 1.27 7.46 16.89
N ALA A 190 0.26 7.70 16.07
CA ALA A 190 -0.12 9.03 15.60
C ALA A 190 -1.62 9.08 15.27
N GLU A 191 -2.16 10.29 15.20
CA GLU A 191 -3.56 10.50 14.81
C GLU A 191 -3.78 10.26 13.33
N GLU A 192 -2.83 10.73 12.48
CA GLU A 192 -2.94 10.69 11.04
C GLU A 192 -2.16 9.51 10.44
N LEU A 193 -2.80 8.81 9.49
CA LEU A 193 -2.19 7.68 8.76
C LEU A 193 -0.95 8.07 7.96
N SER A 194 -0.97 9.27 7.36
CA SER A 194 0.16 9.81 6.59
C SER A 194 1.39 10.01 7.47
N VAL A 195 1.20 10.49 8.69
CA VAL A 195 2.28 10.68 9.66
C VAL A 195 2.90 9.36 10.07
N LEU A 196 2.07 8.35 10.36
CA LEU A 196 2.54 6.98 10.66
C LEU A 196 3.40 6.44 9.53
N SER A 197 2.86 6.48 8.30
CA SER A 197 3.56 5.94 7.13
C SER A 197 4.89 6.65 6.87
N GLN A 198 4.91 7.99 6.88
CA GLN A 198 6.12 8.78 6.67
C GLN A 198 7.20 8.52 7.72
N CYS A 199 6.82 8.54 9.02
CA CYS A 199 7.78 8.34 10.11
C CYS A 199 8.36 6.92 10.11
N ILE A 200 7.54 5.89 9.92
CA ILE A 200 8.00 4.51 9.91
C ILE A 200 8.91 4.24 8.70
N HIS A 201 8.56 4.77 7.53
CA HIS A 201 9.43 4.69 6.35
C HIS A 201 10.77 5.38 6.57
N ALA A 202 10.77 6.55 7.21
CA ALA A 202 12.00 7.26 7.53
C ALA A 202 12.86 6.47 8.53
N VAL A 203 12.27 5.87 9.56
CA VAL A 203 13.01 5.01 10.52
C VAL A 203 13.59 3.78 9.83
N ALA A 204 12.84 3.10 8.98
CA ALA A 204 13.35 1.96 8.22
C ALA A 204 14.51 2.36 7.29
N ALA A 205 14.45 3.56 6.71
CA ALA A 205 15.49 4.10 5.85
C ALA A 205 16.79 4.49 6.62
N LEU A 206 16.70 4.81 7.92
CA LEU A 206 17.88 5.03 8.76
C LEU A 206 18.76 3.79 8.89
N LEU A 207 18.22 2.59 8.68
CA LEU A 207 18.99 1.35 8.69
C LEU A 207 19.86 1.15 7.44
N TYR A 208 19.74 2.01 6.43
CA TYR A 208 20.56 1.89 5.20
C TYR A 208 22.06 1.77 5.52
N PRO A 209 22.82 0.85 4.90
CA PRO A 209 22.45 -0.02 3.78
C PRO A 209 21.71 -1.33 4.16
N PHE A 210 21.47 -1.55 5.44
CA PHE A 210 20.74 -2.72 5.91
C PHE A 210 19.24 -2.60 5.62
N THR A 211 18.54 -3.71 5.67
CA THR A 211 17.10 -3.79 5.45
C THR A 211 16.44 -4.43 6.68
N TRP A 212 15.32 -3.86 7.13
CA TRP A 212 14.50 -4.48 8.16
C TRP A 212 13.92 -5.79 7.64
N ALA A 213 14.26 -6.91 8.28
CA ALA A 213 13.92 -8.26 7.82
C ALA A 213 12.68 -8.86 8.49
N HIS A 214 12.10 -8.15 9.48
CA HIS A 214 10.98 -8.63 10.28
C HIS A 214 9.66 -8.00 9.85
N THR A 215 8.60 -8.26 10.60
CA THR A 215 7.26 -7.69 10.35
C THR A 215 7.32 -6.16 10.25
N TYR A 216 6.79 -5.63 9.15
CA TYR A 216 6.78 -4.21 8.84
C TYR A 216 5.42 -3.80 8.33
N ILE A 217 4.64 -3.12 9.18
CA ILE A 217 3.27 -2.70 8.86
C ILE A 217 3.11 -1.23 9.27
N PRO A 218 3.35 -0.27 8.34
CA PRO A 218 3.27 1.16 8.64
C PRO A 218 1.92 1.64 9.14
N VAL A 219 0.85 0.95 8.78
CA VAL A 219 -0.50 1.21 9.28
C VAL A 219 -1.21 -0.11 9.53
N VAL A 220 -1.41 -0.46 10.80
CA VAL A 220 -2.11 -1.67 11.21
C VAL A 220 -3.63 -1.40 11.15
N PRO A 221 -4.40 -2.21 10.40
CA PRO A 221 -5.85 -2.15 10.43
C PRO A 221 -6.42 -2.50 11.82
N GLU A 222 -7.54 -1.90 12.18
CA GLU A 222 -8.19 -2.11 13.49
C GLU A 222 -8.43 -3.59 13.84
N CYS A 223 -8.74 -4.41 12.83
CA CYS A 223 -9.00 -5.83 13.01
C CYS A 223 -7.75 -6.70 13.20
N LEU A 224 -6.54 -6.13 13.05
CA LEU A 224 -5.25 -6.81 13.17
C LEU A 224 -4.39 -6.25 14.33
N LEU A 225 -5.02 -5.59 15.30
CA LEU A 225 -4.31 -5.02 16.46
C LEU A 225 -3.61 -6.07 17.32
N ASP A 226 -4.05 -7.32 17.29
CA ASP A 226 -3.40 -8.47 17.91
C ASP A 226 -1.98 -8.76 17.39
N THR A 227 -1.59 -8.16 16.27
CA THR A 227 -0.21 -8.21 15.75
C THR A 227 0.81 -7.73 16.80
N VAL A 228 0.44 -6.84 17.73
CA VAL A 228 1.32 -6.36 18.80
C VAL A 228 1.68 -7.44 19.83
N CYS A 229 0.93 -8.54 19.85
CA CYS A 229 1.20 -9.69 20.73
C CYS A 229 2.25 -10.64 20.14
N CYS A 230 2.71 -10.41 18.90
CA CYS A 230 3.74 -11.23 18.28
C CYS A 230 5.06 -11.18 19.10
N PRO A 231 5.65 -12.35 19.42
CA PRO A 231 6.92 -12.39 20.15
C PRO A 231 8.12 -12.01 19.28
N THR A 232 7.98 -12.09 17.96
CA THR A 232 9.04 -11.74 17.00
C THR A 232 9.19 -10.23 16.85
N PRO A 233 10.37 -9.72 16.46
CA PRO A 233 10.57 -8.31 16.19
C PRO A 233 9.57 -7.78 15.17
N PHE A 234 9.10 -6.56 15.37
CA PHE A 234 8.24 -5.88 14.41
C PHE A 234 8.42 -4.35 14.46
N MET A 235 8.00 -3.70 13.38
CA MET A 235 7.89 -2.26 13.27
C MET A 235 6.50 -1.95 12.73
N VAL A 236 5.62 -1.42 13.60
CA VAL A 236 4.21 -1.23 13.27
C VAL A 236 3.71 0.16 13.63
N GLY A 237 2.79 0.69 12.83
CA GLY A 237 2.10 1.95 13.07
C GLY A 237 0.63 1.73 13.44
N ILE A 238 0.18 2.36 14.50
CA ILE A 238 -1.18 2.25 15.01
C ILE A 238 -1.74 3.65 15.21
N GLN A 239 -2.98 3.87 14.82
CA GLN A 239 -3.63 5.14 15.10
C GLN A 239 -3.85 5.33 16.60
N LEU A 240 -3.58 6.56 17.07
CA LEU A 240 -3.65 6.92 18.49
C LEU A 240 -4.99 6.58 19.15
N ARG A 241 -6.08 6.63 18.41
CA ARG A 241 -7.43 6.26 18.89
C ARG A 241 -7.55 4.80 19.35
N HIS A 242 -6.62 3.93 18.94
CA HIS A 242 -6.60 2.51 19.33
C HIS A 242 -5.66 2.22 20.50
N LEU A 243 -5.03 3.25 21.10
CA LEU A 243 -4.05 3.11 22.17
C LEU A 243 -4.59 2.28 23.34
N GLU A 244 -5.80 2.58 23.82
CA GLU A 244 -6.40 1.84 24.95
C GLU A 244 -6.51 0.35 24.63
N ARG A 245 -7.00 0.01 23.44
CA ARG A 245 -7.13 -1.39 23.00
C ARG A 245 -5.78 -2.09 22.83
N VAL A 246 -4.73 -1.35 22.47
CA VAL A 246 -3.37 -1.89 22.38
C VAL A 246 -2.81 -2.18 23.76
N LEU A 247 -3.05 -1.29 24.73
CA LEU A 247 -2.59 -1.47 26.13
C LEU A 247 -3.32 -2.62 26.84
N GLU A 248 -4.54 -2.98 26.41
CA GLU A 248 -5.28 -4.13 26.91
C GLU A 248 -4.78 -5.47 26.36
N GLN A 249 -3.95 -5.45 25.30
CA GLN A 249 -3.43 -6.69 24.72
C GLN A 249 -2.38 -7.33 25.64
N PRO A 250 -2.33 -8.67 25.70
CA PRO A 250 -1.33 -9.40 26.49
C PRO A 250 0.05 -9.33 25.82
N MET A 251 0.64 -8.14 25.83
CA MET A 251 2.02 -7.96 25.35
C MET A 251 2.98 -8.44 26.44
N GLU A 252 3.99 -9.21 26.05
CA GLU A 252 5.15 -9.43 26.92
C GLU A 252 5.82 -8.08 27.22
N GLU A 253 6.39 -7.92 28.43
CA GLU A 253 7.04 -6.68 28.85
C GLU A 253 7.97 -6.11 27.78
N VAL A 254 7.75 -4.84 27.45
CA VAL A 254 8.47 -4.09 26.40
C VAL A 254 9.65 -3.36 27.04
#